data_c0ba2d9ee86bb683bf01b590dd85fae3
#
_entry.id   c0ba2d9ee86bb683bf01b590dd85fae3
#
_cell.length_a   1.000
_cell.length_b   1.000
_cell.length_c   1.000
_cell.angle_alpha   90.00
_cell.angle_beta   90.00
_cell.angle_gamma   90.00
#
_symmetry.space_group_name_H-M   'P 1'
#
loop_
_entity.id
_entity.type
_entity.pdbx_description
1 polymer ?
#
loop_
_entity_poly.entity_id
_entity_poly.type
_entity_poly.pdbx_seq_one_letter_code
_entity_poly.pdbx_strand_id
1 'polypeptide(L)'
;FLDAVRNGALRWSDAFPYKGRQLFVPKPMFQPPVKETQEQGNSIRKKQFKNMKYVPIEYIKAYMKGEYPEKHLEDCKEIGKEGVKTAVAVRGHEEPEPYRVSAYYFNAGNGLYLILGSSGEVAEILFDDLMESLSYSGLGGKKSAGLGRFEYAKKTVPEMLGKALRNGSEGVSGHFGQSMSGGYVVLMSTALPEVGKLESVLADASYSLLKRSGFVDSTTFDD
;
A
#
# COMPACT_ATOMS: atom_id res chain seq x y z
N PHE A 1 18.03 2.45 14.31
CA PHE A 1 16.97 2.38 13.30
C PHE A 1 16.14 3.67 13.26
N LEU A 2 15.56 4.09 14.39
CA LEU A 2 14.74 5.30 14.44
C LEU A 2 15.50 6.53 13.94
N ASP A 3 16.78 6.66 14.24
CA ASP A 3 17.61 7.76 13.77
C ASP A 3 17.83 7.70 12.24
N ALA A 4 18.03 6.50 11.67
CA ALA A 4 18.13 6.33 10.23
C ALA A 4 16.85 6.72 9.50
N VAL A 5 15.68 6.50 10.11
CA VAL A 5 14.39 6.95 9.57
C VAL A 5 14.22 8.46 9.74
N ARG A 6 14.51 9.00 10.92
CA ARG A 6 14.35 10.44 11.23
C ARG A 6 15.22 11.34 10.35
N ASN A 7 16.46 10.92 10.10
CA ASN A 7 17.40 11.67 9.26
C ASN A 7 17.25 11.37 7.74
N GLY A 8 16.28 10.51 7.38
CA GLY A 8 15.99 10.16 5.99
C GLY A 8 16.99 9.21 5.33
N ALA A 9 17.90 8.60 6.11
CA ALA A 9 18.82 7.58 5.59
C ALA A 9 18.12 6.30 5.15
N LEU A 10 16.94 6.03 5.74
CA LEU A 10 16.03 4.97 5.33
C LEU A 10 14.66 5.53 5.03
N ARG A 11 14.11 5.19 3.88
CA ARG A 11 12.75 5.50 3.46
C ARG A 11 12.16 4.29 2.76
N TRP A 12 10.88 4.03 2.94
CA TRP A 12 10.18 2.95 2.23
C TRP A 12 8.74 3.34 1.92
N SER A 13 8.21 2.70 0.89
CA SER A 13 6.80 2.83 0.54
C SER A 13 5.92 1.95 1.43
N ASP A 14 4.60 2.12 1.36
CA ASP A 14 3.68 1.08 1.78
C ASP A 14 3.91 -0.19 0.94
N ALA A 15 3.38 -1.32 1.39
CA ALA A 15 3.46 -2.56 0.66
C ALA A 15 2.33 -2.66 -0.37
N PHE A 16 2.68 -2.93 -1.63
CA PHE A 16 1.76 -3.02 -2.76
C PHE A 16 1.76 -4.42 -3.36
N PRO A 17 0.64 -4.85 -3.96
CA PRO A 17 0.57 -6.17 -4.56
C PRO A 17 1.39 -6.28 -5.86
N TYR A 18 1.83 -7.51 -6.14
CA TYR A 18 2.34 -7.90 -7.45
C TYR A 18 1.73 -9.23 -7.89
N LYS A 19 1.67 -9.46 -9.21
CA LYS A 19 1.20 -10.69 -9.84
C LYS A 19 2.27 -11.15 -10.83
N GLY A 20 3.01 -12.19 -10.49
CA GLY A 20 4.15 -12.62 -11.28
C GLY A 20 5.21 -11.53 -11.44
N ARG A 21 5.30 -10.92 -12.63
CA ARG A 21 6.21 -9.79 -12.89
C ARG A 21 5.50 -8.43 -12.91
N GLN A 22 4.18 -8.42 -12.86
CA GLN A 22 3.37 -7.20 -12.92
C GLN A 22 3.30 -6.56 -11.54
N LEU A 23 3.75 -5.31 -11.44
CA LEU A 23 3.68 -4.51 -10.22
C LEU A 23 2.44 -3.61 -10.25
N PHE A 24 1.78 -3.50 -9.13
CA PHE A 24 0.60 -2.64 -8.98
C PHE A 24 0.94 -1.47 -8.05
N VAL A 25 0.41 -0.31 -8.39
CA VAL A 25 0.50 0.90 -7.57
C VAL A 25 -0.89 1.33 -7.11
N PRO A 26 -1.02 2.11 -6.03
CA PRO A 26 -2.31 2.62 -5.60
C PRO A 26 -2.99 3.38 -6.75
N LYS A 27 -4.29 3.15 -6.89
CA LYS A 27 -5.09 3.94 -7.82
C LYS A 27 -5.05 5.42 -7.40
N PRO A 28 -4.63 6.35 -8.28
CA PRO A 28 -4.66 7.77 -7.97
C PRO A 28 -6.07 8.24 -7.59
N MET A 29 -6.18 9.08 -6.59
CA MET A 29 -7.46 9.54 -6.03
C MET A 29 -8.19 10.54 -6.92
N PHE A 30 -7.51 11.17 -7.88
CA PHE A 30 -8.18 12.07 -8.81
C PHE A 30 -9.04 11.30 -9.83
N GLN A 31 -10.09 11.94 -10.32
CA GLN A 31 -10.89 11.38 -11.40
C GLN A 31 -10.27 11.80 -12.73
N PRO A 32 -9.80 10.84 -13.55
CA PRO A 32 -9.31 11.18 -14.87
C PRO A 32 -10.44 11.78 -15.72
N PRO A 33 -10.12 12.67 -16.69
CA PRO A 33 -11.13 13.22 -17.58
C PRO A 33 -11.86 12.10 -18.31
N VAL A 34 -13.18 12.06 -18.14
CA VAL A 34 -14.01 11.09 -18.86
C VAL A 34 -14.20 11.63 -20.28
N LYS A 35 -13.70 10.91 -21.29
CA LYS A 35 -14.06 11.22 -22.68
C LYS A 35 -15.54 10.87 -22.86
N GLU A 36 -16.36 11.86 -23.15
CA GLU A 36 -17.83 11.74 -23.33
C GLU A 36 -18.26 10.80 -24.48
N THR A 37 -17.34 10.22 -25.20
CA THR A 37 -17.59 9.44 -26.43
C THR A 37 -17.92 7.97 -26.22
N GLN A 38 -18.29 7.53 -25.05
CA GLN A 38 -18.76 6.15 -24.89
C GLN A 38 -20.10 6.09 -24.18
N GLU A 39 -21.10 5.89 -25.01
CA GLU A 39 -22.42 5.29 -24.83
C GLU A 39 -22.78 4.83 -23.40
N GLN A 40 -24.04 4.97 -23.06
CA GLN A 40 -24.79 4.44 -21.92
C GLN A 40 -24.48 2.95 -21.60
N GLY A 41 -23.21 2.59 -21.54
CA GLY A 41 -22.71 1.25 -21.39
C GLY A 41 -22.27 0.95 -19.97
N ASN A 42 -23.07 0.21 -19.27
CA ASN A 42 -22.68 -0.73 -18.23
C ASN A 42 -22.38 -0.13 -16.84
N SER A 43 -23.41 -0.06 -16.02
CA SER A 43 -23.28 0.28 -14.58
C SER A 43 -22.28 -0.65 -13.87
N ILE A 44 -22.13 -1.89 -14.34
CA ILE A 44 -21.15 -2.87 -13.86
C ILE A 44 -19.73 -2.37 -14.03
N ARG A 45 -19.38 -1.85 -15.21
CA ARG A 45 -18.05 -1.30 -15.52
C ARG A 45 -17.70 -0.10 -14.63
N LYS A 46 -18.63 0.84 -14.48
CA LYS A 46 -18.45 1.99 -13.59
C LYS A 46 -18.20 1.54 -12.16
N LYS A 47 -18.90 0.51 -11.71
CA LYS A 47 -18.73 -0.09 -10.38
C LYS A 47 -17.37 -0.78 -10.26
N GLN A 48 -16.92 -1.54 -11.25
CA GLN A 48 -15.61 -2.18 -11.27
C GLN A 48 -14.49 -1.15 -11.21
N PHE A 49 -14.56 -0.10 -12.03
CA PHE A 49 -13.60 0.99 -12.04
C PHE A 49 -13.57 1.74 -10.70
N LYS A 50 -14.74 2.00 -10.11
CA LYS A 50 -14.84 2.62 -8.78
C LYS A 50 -14.22 1.77 -7.68
N ASN A 51 -14.41 0.45 -7.74
CA ASN A 51 -13.93 -0.50 -6.73
C ASN A 51 -12.46 -0.90 -6.92
N MET A 52 -11.84 -0.57 -8.04
CA MET A 52 -10.43 -0.84 -8.29
C MET A 52 -9.57 -0.03 -7.31
N LYS A 53 -8.73 -0.73 -6.55
CA LYS A 53 -7.84 -0.13 -5.53
C LYS A 53 -6.42 0.10 -6.06
N TYR A 54 -5.99 -0.72 -7.01
CA TYR A 54 -4.64 -0.72 -7.55
C TYR A 54 -4.67 -0.74 -9.06
N VAL A 55 -3.67 -0.14 -9.69
CA VAL A 55 -3.48 -0.05 -11.13
C VAL A 55 -2.13 -0.68 -11.46
N PRO A 56 -2.03 -1.57 -12.47
CA PRO A 56 -0.73 -2.03 -12.95
C PRO A 56 0.10 -0.85 -13.42
N ILE A 57 1.39 -0.83 -13.06
CA ILE A 57 2.26 0.31 -13.33
C ILE A 57 2.38 0.64 -14.83
N GLU A 58 2.29 -0.38 -15.68
CA GLU A 58 2.33 -0.24 -17.15
C GLU A 58 1.16 0.60 -17.69
N TYR A 59 0.03 0.59 -16.98
CA TYR A 59 -1.20 1.27 -17.40
C TYR A 59 -1.47 2.57 -16.64
N ILE A 60 -0.57 3.01 -15.75
CA ILE A 60 -0.77 4.24 -14.97
C ILE A 60 -0.94 5.47 -15.87
N LYS A 61 -0.16 5.57 -16.95
CA LYS A 61 -0.29 6.66 -17.91
C LYS A 61 -1.62 6.64 -18.67
N ALA A 62 -2.10 5.46 -19.05
CA ALA A 62 -3.39 5.29 -19.69
C ALA A 62 -4.53 5.63 -18.72
N TYR A 63 -4.40 5.21 -17.45
CA TYR A 63 -5.32 5.60 -16.39
C TYR A 63 -5.42 7.12 -16.25
N MET A 64 -4.27 7.82 -16.19
CA MET A 64 -4.19 9.28 -16.06
C MET A 64 -4.89 10.02 -17.21
N LYS A 65 -4.91 9.43 -18.40
CA LYS A 65 -5.58 9.98 -19.61
C LYS A 65 -7.04 9.60 -19.74
N GLY A 66 -7.59 8.78 -18.82
CA GLY A 66 -8.94 8.22 -18.94
C GLY A 66 -9.07 7.11 -19.99
N GLU A 67 -7.97 6.50 -20.41
CA GLU A 67 -7.87 5.48 -21.45
C GLU A 67 -7.55 4.09 -20.89
N TYR A 68 -7.88 3.83 -19.62
CA TYR A 68 -7.55 2.56 -18.96
C TYR A 68 -8.26 1.36 -19.64
N PRO A 69 -7.51 0.32 -20.05
CA PRO A 69 -8.12 -0.81 -20.77
C PRO A 69 -9.03 -1.64 -19.86
N GLU A 70 -10.25 -1.93 -20.33
CA GLU A 70 -11.29 -2.66 -19.57
C GLU A 70 -10.85 -4.05 -19.11
N LYS A 71 -10.11 -4.76 -19.96
CA LYS A 71 -9.65 -6.12 -19.68
C LYS A 71 -8.79 -6.23 -18.41
N HIS A 72 -8.23 -5.10 -17.92
CA HIS A 72 -7.40 -5.04 -16.74
C HIS A 72 -8.13 -4.60 -15.46
N LEU A 73 -9.45 -4.35 -15.53
CA LEU A 73 -10.24 -3.95 -14.38
C LEU A 73 -10.30 -5.03 -13.27
N GLU A 74 -10.05 -6.27 -13.64
CA GLU A 74 -10.13 -7.41 -12.72
C GLU A 74 -8.78 -8.03 -12.36
N ASP A 75 -7.67 -7.52 -12.92
CA ASP A 75 -6.32 -8.08 -12.71
C ASP A 75 -5.97 -8.27 -11.22
N CYS A 76 -6.42 -7.34 -10.36
CA CYS A 76 -6.20 -7.44 -8.93
C CYS A 76 -6.93 -8.62 -8.25
N LYS A 77 -8.00 -9.16 -8.86
CA LYS A 77 -8.75 -10.28 -8.26
C LYS A 77 -7.96 -11.59 -8.29
N GLU A 78 -7.03 -11.71 -9.20
CA GLU A 78 -6.22 -12.92 -9.38
C GLU A 78 -4.95 -12.96 -8.51
N ILE A 79 -4.70 -11.91 -7.73
CA ILE A 79 -3.53 -11.84 -6.84
C ILE A 79 -3.65 -12.86 -5.72
N GLY A 80 -4.84 -13.05 -5.19
CA GLY A 80 -5.13 -13.97 -4.11
C GLY A 80 -6.61 -13.95 -3.75
N LYS A 81 -6.95 -14.60 -2.67
CA LYS A 81 -8.33 -14.72 -2.18
C LYS A 81 -8.43 -14.55 -0.68
N GLU A 82 -9.54 -14.01 -0.23
CA GLU A 82 -9.90 -14.02 1.19
C GLU A 82 -10.41 -15.40 1.59
N GLY A 83 -9.99 -15.84 2.76
CA GLY A 83 -10.52 -17.03 3.43
C GLY A 83 -10.96 -16.67 4.83
N VAL A 84 -12.11 -17.20 5.24
CA VAL A 84 -12.66 -17.00 6.59
C VAL A 84 -12.63 -18.34 7.31
N LYS A 85 -12.00 -18.38 8.49
CA LYS A 85 -12.04 -19.52 9.39
C LYS A 85 -12.86 -19.14 10.63
N THR A 86 -13.74 -20.04 11.05
CA THR A 86 -14.36 -19.94 12.36
C THR A 86 -13.44 -20.60 13.39
N ALA A 87 -13.11 -19.90 14.44
CA ALA A 87 -12.36 -20.37 15.58
C ALA A 87 -13.21 -20.18 16.84
N VAL A 88 -12.87 -20.90 17.88
CA VAL A 88 -13.61 -20.86 19.14
C VAL A 88 -12.66 -20.38 20.24
N ALA A 89 -13.09 -19.37 20.98
CA ALA A 89 -12.40 -18.94 22.20
C ALA A 89 -12.97 -19.70 23.37
N VAL A 90 -12.12 -20.42 24.10
CA VAL A 90 -12.46 -21.09 25.35
C VAL A 90 -11.76 -20.33 26.46
N ARG A 91 -12.50 -19.59 27.27
CA ARG A 91 -11.98 -18.85 28.43
C ARG A 91 -12.52 -19.50 29.72
N GLY A 92 -11.64 -20.25 30.38
CA GLY A 92 -11.99 -20.85 31.68
C GLY A 92 -13.23 -21.74 31.65
N HIS A 93 -14.22 -21.42 32.50
CA HIS A 93 -15.49 -22.16 32.63
C HIS A 93 -16.65 -21.54 31.83
N GLU A 94 -16.39 -20.54 30.98
CA GLU A 94 -17.41 -19.91 30.14
C GLU A 94 -17.75 -20.77 28.92
N GLU A 95 -18.95 -20.59 28.37
CA GLU A 95 -19.32 -21.24 27.13
C GLU A 95 -18.41 -20.81 25.98
N PRO A 96 -18.04 -21.75 25.09
CA PRO A 96 -17.14 -21.44 23.98
C PRO A 96 -17.77 -20.42 23.02
N GLU A 97 -17.12 -19.27 22.83
CA GLU A 97 -17.58 -18.25 21.90
C GLU A 97 -16.93 -18.40 20.51
N PRO A 98 -17.74 -18.64 19.46
CA PRO A 98 -17.23 -18.70 18.11
C PRO A 98 -16.88 -17.30 17.58
N TYR A 99 -15.71 -17.15 16.97
CA TYR A 99 -15.31 -15.93 16.29
C TYR A 99 -14.75 -16.21 14.90
N ARG A 100 -14.85 -15.24 14.00
CA ARG A 100 -14.38 -15.38 12.64
C ARG A 100 -13.01 -14.72 12.48
N VAL A 101 -12.08 -15.43 11.83
CA VAL A 101 -10.76 -14.93 11.44
C VAL A 101 -10.71 -14.87 9.92
N SER A 102 -10.58 -13.67 9.38
CA SER A 102 -10.34 -13.48 7.97
C SER A 102 -8.84 -13.44 7.70
N ALA A 103 -8.38 -14.13 6.67
CA ALA A 103 -7.02 -14.12 6.19
C ALA A 103 -7.01 -14.00 4.67
N TYR A 104 -6.00 -13.31 4.14
CA TYR A 104 -5.79 -13.20 2.70
C TYR A 104 -4.69 -14.18 2.28
N TYR A 105 -4.97 -14.98 1.26
CA TYR A 105 -4.05 -16.00 0.73
C TYR A 105 -3.62 -15.58 -0.67
N PHE A 106 -2.33 -15.35 -0.86
CA PHE A 106 -1.77 -15.08 -2.19
C PHE A 106 -1.73 -16.34 -3.04
N ASN A 107 -2.01 -16.20 -4.32
CA ASN A 107 -1.78 -17.28 -5.28
C ASN A 107 -0.26 -17.44 -5.50
N ALA A 108 0.15 -18.64 -5.92
CA ALA A 108 1.56 -18.93 -6.19
C ALA A 108 2.19 -17.90 -7.14
N GLY A 109 3.37 -17.41 -6.80
CA GLY A 109 4.10 -16.40 -7.57
C GLY A 109 3.60 -14.96 -7.39
N ASN A 110 2.62 -14.73 -6.51
CA ASN A 110 2.10 -13.41 -6.19
C ASN A 110 2.43 -13.03 -4.74
N GLY A 111 2.38 -11.76 -4.42
CA GLY A 111 2.68 -11.29 -3.08
C GLY A 111 2.63 -9.77 -2.96
N LEU A 112 3.41 -9.26 -2.02
CA LEU A 112 3.57 -7.83 -1.79
C LEU A 112 5.01 -7.42 -2.10
N TYR A 113 5.19 -6.21 -2.58
CA TYR A 113 6.48 -5.55 -2.70
C TYR A 113 6.43 -4.20 -2.00
N LEU A 114 7.57 -3.73 -1.55
CA LEU A 114 7.79 -2.37 -1.10
C LEU A 114 9.02 -1.79 -1.81
N ILE A 115 9.10 -0.49 -1.88
CA ILE A 115 10.23 0.23 -2.46
C ILE A 115 11.05 0.77 -1.30
N LEU A 116 12.33 0.40 -1.29
CA LEU A 116 13.30 0.88 -0.31
C LEU A 116 14.19 1.93 -0.95
N GLY A 117 14.34 3.06 -0.27
CA GLY A 117 15.39 4.06 -0.52
C GLY A 117 16.34 4.11 0.66
N SER A 118 17.62 3.94 0.41
CA SER A 118 18.67 4.02 1.42
C SER A 118 19.75 5.02 1.01
N SER A 119 20.41 5.62 1.97
CA SER A 119 21.54 6.52 1.73
C SER A 119 22.90 5.83 1.82
N GLY A 120 22.94 4.49 1.99
CA GLY A 120 24.18 3.73 2.05
C GLY A 120 24.00 2.32 2.60
N GLU A 121 25.07 1.55 2.50
CA GLU A 121 25.10 0.12 2.82
C GLU A 121 24.71 -0.20 4.28
N VAL A 122 25.16 0.61 5.23
CA VAL A 122 24.83 0.42 6.65
C VAL A 122 23.33 0.49 6.91
N ALA A 123 22.64 1.43 6.25
CA ALA A 123 21.21 1.57 6.35
C ALA A 123 20.47 0.38 5.72
N GLU A 124 21.01 -0.17 4.62
CA GLU A 124 20.45 -1.35 3.97
C GLU A 124 20.59 -2.61 4.84
N ILE A 125 21.77 -2.83 5.44
CA ILE A 125 22.00 -3.96 6.36
C ILE A 125 21.02 -3.89 7.52
N LEU A 126 20.87 -2.71 8.13
CA LEU A 126 19.93 -2.52 9.23
C LEU A 126 18.48 -2.84 8.82
N PHE A 127 18.09 -2.46 7.61
CA PHE A 127 16.77 -2.78 7.09
C PHE A 127 16.59 -4.28 6.86
N ASP A 128 17.63 -4.97 6.36
CA ASP A 128 17.59 -6.41 6.14
C ASP A 128 17.44 -7.18 7.44
N ASP A 129 18.21 -6.85 8.47
CA ASP A 129 18.10 -7.48 9.79
C ASP A 129 16.68 -7.35 10.36
N LEU A 130 16.06 -6.18 10.19
CA LEU A 130 14.70 -5.94 10.63
C LEU A 130 13.68 -6.72 9.81
N MET A 131 13.85 -6.79 8.49
CA MET A 131 12.98 -7.55 7.61
C MET A 131 13.10 -9.05 7.86
N GLU A 132 14.29 -9.55 8.14
CA GLU A 132 14.50 -10.95 8.53
C GLU A 132 13.75 -11.24 9.85
N SER A 133 13.95 -10.45 10.88
CA SER A 133 13.23 -10.60 12.14
C SER A 133 11.71 -10.54 11.96
N LEU A 134 11.23 -9.60 11.12
CA LEU A 134 9.81 -9.45 10.83
C LEU A 134 9.25 -10.64 10.04
N SER A 135 10.03 -11.25 9.15
CA SER A 135 9.61 -12.41 8.36
C SER A 135 9.27 -13.61 9.24
N TYR A 136 10.03 -13.84 10.31
CA TYR A 136 9.76 -14.88 11.31
C TYR A 136 8.63 -14.52 12.26
N SER A 137 8.59 -13.28 12.74
CA SER A 137 7.53 -12.82 13.65
C SER A 137 6.18 -12.68 12.97
N GLY A 138 6.17 -12.41 11.67
CA GLY A 138 4.98 -12.27 10.83
C GLY A 138 4.31 -10.91 10.90
N LEU A 139 3.49 -10.63 9.89
CA LEU A 139 2.67 -9.42 9.75
C LEU A 139 1.20 -9.71 10.06
N GLY A 140 0.51 -8.74 10.67
CA GLY A 140 -0.92 -8.81 10.92
C GLY A 140 -1.28 -9.53 12.22
N GLY A 141 -2.56 -9.94 12.31
CA GLY A 141 -3.09 -10.64 13.46
C GLY A 141 -2.79 -12.15 13.44
N LYS A 142 -3.01 -12.83 14.60
CA LYS A 142 -2.87 -14.28 14.72
C LYS A 142 -1.45 -14.83 14.40
N LYS A 143 -0.42 -14.04 14.67
CA LYS A 143 1.00 -14.44 14.51
C LYS A 143 1.36 -15.67 15.33
N SER A 144 0.82 -15.79 16.55
CA SER A 144 0.98 -16.97 17.40
C SER A 144 0.39 -18.27 16.79
N ALA A 145 -0.54 -18.14 15.86
CA ALA A 145 -1.10 -19.28 15.09
C ALA A 145 -0.31 -19.53 13.77
N GLY A 146 0.85 -18.90 13.59
CA GLY A 146 1.70 -19.07 12.42
C GLY A 146 1.29 -18.27 11.18
N LEU A 147 0.27 -17.41 11.27
CA LEU A 147 -0.14 -16.56 10.16
C LEU A 147 0.80 -15.35 10.01
N GLY A 148 0.89 -14.84 8.79
CA GLY A 148 1.64 -13.62 8.47
C GLY A 148 3.14 -13.80 8.32
N ARG A 149 3.69 -15.01 8.44
CA ARG A 149 5.09 -15.29 8.10
C ARG A 149 5.28 -15.17 6.59
N PHE A 150 6.45 -14.71 6.17
CA PHE A 150 6.75 -14.50 4.76
C PHE A 150 8.23 -14.71 4.48
N GLU A 151 8.53 -14.92 3.22
CA GLU A 151 9.89 -14.86 2.67
C GLU A 151 10.02 -13.57 1.87
N TYR A 152 11.21 -12.99 1.85
CA TYR A 152 11.47 -11.80 1.06
C TYR A 152 12.74 -11.93 0.23
N ALA A 153 12.79 -11.19 -0.86
CA ALA A 153 13.96 -11.11 -1.72
C ALA A 153 14.12 -9.69 -2.24
N LYS A 154 15.36 -9.20 -2.26
CA LYS A 154 15.67 -7.92 -2.89
C LYS A 154 15.69 -8.06 -4.40
N LYS A 155 15.16 -7.08 -5.09
CA LYS A 155 15.20 -6.96 -6.55
C LYS A 155 15.50 -5.52 -6.94
N THR A 156 16.18 -5.36 -8.07
CA THR A 156 16.39 -4.03 -8.64
C THR A 156 15.05 -3.42 -9.04
N VAL A 157 14.89 -2.14 -8.74
CA VAL A 157 13.68 -1.39 -9.13
C VAL A 157 13.57 -1.35 -10.65
N PRO A 158 12.42 -1.75 -11.23
CA PRO A 158 12.21 -1.67 -12.67
C PRO A 158 12.41 -0.24 -13.19
N GLU A 159 12.99 -0.12 -14.39
CA GLU A 159 13.38 1.18 -14.96
C GLU A 159 12.23 2.19 -15.02
N MET A 160 11.03 1.72 -15.41
CA MET A 160 9.83 2.56 -15.47
C MET A 160 9.49 3.17 -14.11
N LEU A 161 9.50 2.34 -13.06
CA LEU A 161 9.23 2.77 -11.70
C LEU A 161 10.36 3.66 -11.17
N GLY A 162 11.61 3.29 -11.44
CA GLY A 162 12.78 4.10 -11.07
C GLY A 162 12.79 5.49 -11.70
N LYS A 163 12.37 5.63 -12.96
CA LYS A 163 12.20 6.94 -13.61
C LYS A 163 11.08 7.76 -12.96
N ALA A 164 9.94 7.13 -12.66
CA ALA A 164 8.82 7.81 -12.01
C ALA A 164 9.19 8.31 -10.60
N LEU A 165 9.93 7.50 -9.83
CA LEU A 165 10.40 7.86 -8.49
C LEU A 165 11.42 9.01 -8.53
N ARG A 166 12.38 8.98 -9.47
CA ARG A 166 13.40 10.05 -9.62
C ARG A 166 12.78 11.39 -10.00
N ASN A 167 11.88 11.39 -10.97
CA ASN A 167 11.20 12.63 -11.38
C ASN A 167 10.32 13.22 -10.27
N GLY A 168 9.82 12.39 -9.35
CA GLY A 168 9.11 12.86 -8.17
C GLY A 168 10.04 13.33 -7.04
N SER A 169 11.28 12.82 -6.96
CA SER A 169 12.21 13.15 -5.88
C SER A 169 13.02 14.43 -6.09
N GLU A 170 13.21 14.87 -7.32
CA GLU A 170 13.92 16.13 -7.59
C GLU A 170 13.15 17.37 -7.11
N GLY A 171 11.85 17.23 -6.79
CA GLY A 171 11.02 18.27 -6.18
C GLY A 171 10.77 18.12 -4.68
N VAL A 172 11.22 17.04 -4.04
CA VAL A 172 10.92 16.73 -2.63
C VAL A 172 12.18 16.81 -1.78
N SER A 173 12.91 17.93 -1.85
CA SER A 173 13.83 18.29 -0.77
C SER A 173 13.03 18.95 0.36
N GLY A 174 12.46 18.15 1.24
CA GLY A 174 12.03 18.60 2.56
C GLY A 174 10.79 19.48 2.68
N HIS A 175 10.14 19.89 1.61
CA HIS A 175 8.92 20.71 1.65
C HIS A 175 7.81 20.08 0.81
N PHE A 176 6.78 19.58 1.46
CA PHE A 176 5.47 19.35 0.88
C PHE A 176 5.00 20.67 0.26
N GLY A 177 4.80 20.74 -1.06
CA GLY A 177 4.04 21.84 -1.62
C GLY A 177 4.66 22.70 -2.71
N GLN A 178 5.81 22.34 -3.32
CA GLN A 178 6.18 23.03 -4.58
C GLN A 178 5.75 22.17 -5.76
N SER A 179 4.66 22.59 -6.40
CA SER A 179 4.17 22.08 -7.67
C SER A 179 5.28 22.22 -8.72
N MET A 180 5.85 21.11 -9.14
CA MET A 180 6.56 21.04 -10.42
C MET A 180 5.56 21.40 -11.50
N SER A 181 5.88 22.29 -12.40
CA SER A 181 5.03 22.82 -13.46
C SER A 181 4.09 21.76 -14.07
N GLY A 182 2.83 21.72 -13.60
CA GLY A 182 1.74 21.02 -14.26
C GLY A 182 1.62 19.51 -14.07
N GLY A 183 2.36 18.87 -13.15
CA GLY A 183 2.31 17.42 -12.91
C GLY A 183 1.61 17.03 -11.60
N TYR A 184 0.98 15.84 -11.59
CA TYR A 184 0.45 15.23 -10.37
C TYR A 184 1.53 14.37 -9.70
N VAL A 185 1.60 14.43 -8.38
CA VAL A 185 2.44 13.55 -7.54
C VAL A 185 1.53 12.59 -6.79
N VAL A 186 1.83 11.30 -6.87
CA VAL A 186 1.12 10.25 -6.13
C VAL A 186 2.03 9.75 -5.03
N LEU A 187 1.56 9.81 -3.79
CA LEU A 187 2.32 9.29 -2.65
C LEU A 187 2.28 7.77 -2.64
N MET A 188 3.43 7.15 -2.44
CA MET A 188 3.61 5.70 -2.32
C MET A 188 3.65 5.23 -0.85
N SER A 189 3.21 6.08 0.05
CA SER A 189 3.04 5.76 1.47
C SER A 189 1.94 6.62 2.07
N THR A 190 1.40 6.18 3.20
CA THR A 190 0.53 7.04 4.01
C THR A 190 1.35 8.21 4.55
N ALA A 191 0.78 9.41 4.48
CA ALA A 191 1.42 10.62 4.97
C ALA A 191 0.54 11.30 6.02
N LEU A 192 1.18 11.91 7.01
CA LEU A 192 0.55 12.80 7.96
C LEU A 192 1.09 14.21 7.68
N PRO A 193 0.26 15.12 7.17
CA PRO A 193 0.67 16.50 6.95
C PRO A 193 1.00 17.20 8.27
N GLU A 194 1.90 18.17 8.22
CA GLU A 194 2.23 19.02 9.37
C GLU A 194 0.99 19.82 9.81
N VAL A 195 0.67 19.78 11.10
CA VAL A 195 -0.58 20.33 11.64
C VAL A 195 -0.81 21.79 11.25
N GLY A 196 0.24 22.62 11.24
CA GLY A 196 0.13 24.05 10.88
C GLY A 196 -0.01 24.33 9.36
N LYS A 197 0.06 23.29 8.51
CA LYS A 197 0.03 23.43 7.03
C LYS A 197 -1.10 22.65 6.38
N LEU A 198 -2.03 22.12 7.15
CA LEU A 198 -3.10 21.25 6.65
C LEU A 198 -3.91 21.91 5.54
N GLU A 199 -4.38 23.13 5.73
CA GLU A 199 -5.21 23.83 4.75
C GLU A 199 -4.47 24.05 3.43
N SER A 200 -3.21 24.50 3.48
CA SER A 200 -2.42 24.77 2.27
C SER A 200 -2.01 23.50 1.52
N VAL A 201 -1.72 22.41 2.24
CA VAL A 201 -1.31 21.14 1.64
C VAL A 201 -2.50 20.40 1.01
N LEU A 202 -3.70 20.55 1.61
CA LEU A 202 -4.90 19.84 1.16
C LEU A 202 -5.76 20.62 0.17
N ALA A 203 -5.50 21.90 -0.06
CA ALA A 203 -6.32 22.77 -0.90
C ALA A 203 -6.53 22.19 -2.33
N ASP A 204 -5.46 21.68 -2.95
CA ASP A 204 -5.49 21.12 -4.31
C ASP A 204 -5.22 19.61 -4.33
N ALA A 205 -5.28 18.94 -3.17
CA ALA A 205 -4.96 17.53 -3.05
C ALA A 205 -6.22 16.65 -3.18
N SER A 206 -6.09 15.56 -3.90
CA SER A 206 -7.06 14.47 -3.86
C SER A 206 -6.59 13.41 -2.86
N TYR A 207 -7.33 13.21 -1.78
CA TYR A 207 -6.92 12.32 -0.70
C TYR A 207 -8.08 11.50 -0.12
N SER A 208 -7.71 10.47 0.64
CA SER A 208 -8.64 9.68 1.45
C SER A 208 -8.09 9.56 2.86
N LEU A 209 -8.94 9.71 3.84
CA LEU A 209 -8.58 9.53 5.23
C LEU A 209 -8.54 8.06 5.58
N LEU A 210 -7.43 7.62 6.17
CA LEU A 210 -7.28 6.27 6.70
C LEU A 210 -7.42 6.32 8.23
N LYS A 211 -8.47 5.70 8.75
CA LYS A 211 -8.59 5.50 10.19
C LYS A 211 -7.62 4.38 10.59
N ARG A 212 -6.64 4.70 11.42
CA ARG A 212 -5.79 3.73 12.08
C ARG A 212 -6.16 3.66 13.55
N SER A 213 -6.52 2.46 14.01
CA SER A 213 -6.75 2.16 15.42
C SER A 213 -5.84 0.99 15.78
N GLY A 214 -5.18 1.08 16.92
CA GLY A 214 -4.43 -0.04 17.52
C GLY A 214 -5.27 -0.69 18.62
N PHE A 215 -4.95 -1.92 18.98
CA PHE A 215 -5.40 -2.51 20.23
C PHE A 215 -4.53 -1.92 21.34
N VAL A 216 -5.16 -1.35 22.35
CA VAL A 216 -4.48 -0.98 23.60
C VAL A 216 -4.45 -2.26 24.44
N ASP A 217 -3.27 -2.61 24.95
CA ASP A 217 -3.16 -3.72 25.89
C ASP A 217 -3.90 -3.33 27.17
N SER A 218 -4.94 -4.08 27.53
CA SER A 218 -5.77 -3.79 28.70
C SER A 218 -5.04 -4.00 30.03
N THR A 219 -3.84 -4.57 29.99
CA THR A 219 -3.02 -4.74 31.19
C THR A 219 -2.33 -3.47 31.67
N THR A 220 -2.39 -2.39 30.90
CA THR A 220 -1.81 -1.07 31.26
C THR A 220 -2.79 -0.10 31.92
N PHE A 221 -4.05 -0.51 32.11
CA PHE A 221 -5.04 0.25 32.89
C PHE A 221 -5.25 -0.41 34.25
N ASP A 222 -4.20 -0.39 35.07
CA ASP A 222 -4.37 -0.48 36.51
C ASP A 222 -4.57 0.95 37.05
N ASP A 223 -5.73 1.15 37.67
CA ASP A 223 -6.32 2.27 38.40
C ASP A 223 -5.50 3.53 38.67
#